data_f757721a99553542800f2870aa7d0da1
#
_entry.id   f757721a99553542800f2870aa7d0da1
#
_cell.length_a   1.000
_cell.length_b   1.000
_cell.length_c   1.000
_cell.angle_alpha   90.00
_cell.angle_beta   90.00
_cell.angle_gamma   90.00
#
_symmetry.space_group_name_H-M   'P 1'
#
loop_
_entity.id
_entity.type
_entity.pdbx_description
1 polymer ?
#
loop_
_entity_poly.entity_id
_entity_poly.type
_entity_poly.pdbx_seq_one_letter_code
_entity_poly.pdbx_strand_id
1 'polypeptide(L)'
;MNSVPKIGLGVAMIIATFVISALGALIVQAPSLDVSVVWDDPYYQHVTKFSFYQAFLSTLLSVGFAIPVAHALSRRQFLGKSLLLKLFASTLVLPVLVGVFGLLAIYGNSGLLAQWLQGFDTKLPFSIYGLNGILLAHVFFNLPYAARLLLQALESIPAEQHKLCAHLGMSHWDKFRWVEWPRLRQQLPHVCGLVFMLCFTSFATVMALGGGPKSTTIELAIYQAIKFDFDLQAGALLALWQMLLCGLLAIGVQKLTKPVAISAGSTSVQQFLTKDHGWSKAWDSFWIIGVFLLVIPPLLMVLLSGINQQVWTVLTDERFWSALSNSLKVAGLASALAVAAGVSILLTSRRWRLQYKNTRADQIELIGTIILVTPGLVISTGLFLLLRSFTDVFSLAFFVVILVNGLMALPYVIKTLVQPMLHIEQQYQYVCASLGMRGWQRFKVVEWQALRKPFAHAFAISFMFAIGDLSAIALFGGQEFRTLPLYLFQLLGSYQMDAAAVVSVTLLLLSVGCFALIEKVLKAKEKA
;
A
#
# COMPACT_ATOMS: atom_id res chain seq x y z
N MET A 1 16.74 -18.59 32.88
CA MET A 1 15.55 -18.17 32.07
C MET A 1 15.59 -16.65 31.94
N ASN A 2 15.86 -16.14 30.73
CA ASN A 2 15.94 -14.69 30.52
C ASN A 2 14.51 -14.09 30.56
N SER A 3 14.33 -13.05 31.36
CA SER A 3 13.07 -12.32 31.45
C SER A 3 12.62 -11.82 30.06
N VAL A 4 11.33 -11.91 29.80
CA VAL A 4 10.75 -11.36 28.55
C VAL A 4 10.88 -9.83 28.59
N PRO A 5 11.40 -9.19 27.54
CA PRO A 5 11.49 -7.72 27.50
C PRO A 5 10.09 -7.11 27.62
N LYS A 6 9.88 -6.23 28.60
CA LYS A 6 8.57 -5.57 28.82
C LYS A 6 8.34 -4.38 27.88
N ILE A 7 9.38 -3.94 27.14
CA ILE A 7 9.33 -2.76 26.26
C ILE A 7 8.23 -2.90 25.20
N GLY A 8 8.12 -4.09 24.56
CA GLY A 8 7.10 -4.31 23.56
C GLY A 8 5.68 -4.27 24.11
N LEU A 9 5.46 -4.69 25.36
CA LEU A 9 4.18 -4.53 26.04
C LEU A 9 3.84 -3.06 26.27
N GLY A 10 4.82 -2.25 26.70
CA GLY A 10 4.63 -0.81 26.88
C GLY A 10 4.25 -0.12 25.57
N VAL A 11 4.96 -0.42 24.48
CA VAL A 11 4.66 0.13 23.15
C VAL A 11 3.29 -0.34 22.67
N ALA A 12 2.95 -1.62 22.82
CA ALA A 12 1.64 -2.13 22.44
C ALA A 12 0.50 -1.47 23.23
N MET A 13 0.68 -1.22 24.53
CA MET A 13 -0.28 -0.49 25.35
C MET A 13 -0.44 0.96 24.88
N ILE A 14 0.64 1.65 24.55
CA ILE A 14 0.59 3.02 24.03
C ILE A 14 -0.21 3.05 22.72
N ILE A 15 0.08 2.13 21.79
CA ILE A 15 -0.64 2.03 20.51
C ILE A 15 -2.12 1.74 20.74
N ALA A 16 -2.44 0.76 21.59
CA ALA A 16 -3.82 0.41 21.90
C ALA A 16 -4.57 1.59 22.54
N THR A 17 -3.97 2.27 23.52
CA THR A 17 -4.56 3.45 24.15
C THR A 17 -4.81 4.56 23.13
N PHE A 18 -3.86 4.80 22.23
CA PHE A 18 -3.97 5.81 21.20
C PHE A 18 -5.12 5.50 20.23
N VAL A 19 -5.22 4.27 19.73
CA VAL A 19 -6.31 3.86 18.84
C VAL A 19 -7.66 3.92 19.58
N ILE A 20 -7.72 3.41 20.80
CA ILE A 20 -8.96 3.43 21.61
C ILE A 20 -9.40 4.87 21.92
N SER A 21 -8.47 5.79 22.21
CA SER A 21 -8.82 7.18 22.47
C SER A 21 -9.33 7.90 21.22
N ALA A 22 -8.73 7.64 20.05
CA ALA A 22 -9.22 8.16 18.79
C ALA A 22 -10.65 7.65 18.47
N LEU A 23 -10.89 6.35 18.67
CA LEU A 23 -12.22 5.76 18.48
C LEU A 23 -13.22 6.24 19.53
N GLY A 24 -12.80 6.40 20.78
CA GLY A 24 -13.61 6.99 21.85
C GLY A 24 -14.08 8.40 21.52
N ALA A 25 -13.19 9.23 20.93
CA ALA A 25 -13.55 10.57 20.48
C ALA A 25 -14.63 10.56 19.37
N LEU A 26 -14.55 9.61 18.43
CA LEU A 26 -15.58 9.42 17.41
C LEU A 26 -16.92 9.06 18.04
N ILE A 27 -16.93 8.13 19.01
CA ILE A 27 -18.16 7.71 19.69
C ILE A 27 -18.79 8.86 20.48
N VAL A 28 -17.98 9.64 21.19
CA VAL A 28 -18.46 10.79 21.98
C VAL A 28 -19.03 11.90 21.08
N GLN A 29 -18.44 12.09 19.89
CA GLN A 29 -18.90 13.14 18.97
C GLN A 29 -20.11 12.73 18.15
N ALA A 30 -20.36 11.43 17.94
CA ALA A 30 -21.52 10.94 17.23
C ALA A 30 -22.80 11.18 18.07
N PRO A 31 -23.82 11.90 17.56
CA PRO A 31 -24.98 12.35 18.34
C PRO A 31 -25.88 11.20 18.81
N SER A 32 -25.90 10.13 18.09
CA SER A 32 -26.48 8.84 18.46
C SER A 32 -25.70 7.77 17.70
N LEU A 33 -25.47 6.61 18.32
CA LEU A 33 -24.97 5.43 17.61
C LEU A 33 -26.07 4.80 16.74
N ASP A 34 -27.01 5.63 16.30
CA ASP A 34 -28.16 5.17 15.53
C ASP A 34 -27.75 4.98 14.06
N VAL A 35 -27.49 3.73 13.72
CA VAL A 35 -27.15 3.31 12.35
C VAL A 35 -28.29 3.58 11.38
N SER A 36 -29.55 3.78 11.88
CA SER A 36 -30.70 4.11 11.04
C SER A 36 -30.50 5.41 10.27
N VAL A 37 -29.80 6.40 10.85
CA VAL A 37 -29.48 7.67 10.19
C VAL A 37 -28.70 7.44 8.88
N VAL A 38 -27.82 6.45 8.84
CA VAL A 38 -27.07 6.11 7.62
C VAL A 38 -27.97 5.46 6.56
N TRP A 39 -29.01 4.73 7.00
CA TRP A 39 -29.95 4.08 6.09
C TRP A 39 -31.10 4.98 5.64
N ASP A 40 -31.48 5.96 6.44
CA ASP A 40 -32.61 6.85 6.13
C ASP A 40 -32.18 8.02 5.24
N ASP A 41 -30.91 8.43 5.28
CA ASP A 41 -30.39 9.49 4.43
C ASP A 41 -29.98 8.95 3.04
N PRO A 42 -30.63 9.41 1.95
CA PRO A 42 -30.31 9.01 0.59
C PRO A 42 -28.84 9.26 0.19
N TYR A 43 -28.21 10.31 0.73
CA TYR A 43 -26.81 10.63 0.45
C TYR A 43 -25.87 9.58 1.06
N TYR A 44 -26.04 9.22 2.33
CA TYR A 44 -25.20 8.22 2.98
C TYR A 44 -25.41 6.82 2.40
N GLN A 45 -26.65 6.49 2.00
CA GLN A 45 -26.90 5.26 1.24
C GLN A 45 -26.14 5.25 -0.09
N HIS A 46 -26.18 6.36 -0.84
CA HIS A 46 -25.47 6.47 -2.12
C HIS A 46 -23.97 6.32 -1.95
N VAL A 47 -23.37 7.04 -1.00
CA VAL A 47 -21.94 6.99 -0.68
C VAL A 47 -21.50 5.58 -0.28
N THR A 48 -22.29 4.89 0.54
CA THR A 48 -22.03 3.52 0.94
C THR A 48 -22.12 2.55 -0.25
N LYS A 49 -23.21 2.61 -1.01
CA LYS A 49 -23.41 1.78 -2.21
C LYS A 49 -22.30 2.01 -3.25
N PHE A 50 -21.93 3.26 -3.49
CA PHE A 50 -20.87 3.61 -4.42
C PHE A 50 -19.51 3.08 -3.96
N SER A 51 -19.20 3.17 -2.66
CA SER A 51 -17.96 2.62 -2.09
C SER A 51 -17.83 1.12 -2.32
N PHE A 52 -18.91 0.35 -2.11
CA PHE A 52 -18.93 -1.09 -2.40
C PHE A 52 -18.87 -1.36 -3.91
N TYR A 53 -19.65 -0.66 -4.70
CA TYR A 53 -19.74 -0.86 -6.15
C TYR A 53 -18.39 -0.62 -6.84
N GLN A 54 -17.74 0.51 -6.56
CA GLN A 54 -16.45 0.81 -7.15
C GLN A 54 -15.36 -0.16 -6.68
N ALA A 55 -15.34 -0.55 -5.38
CA ALA A 55 -14.37 -1.50 -4.85
C ALA A 55 -14.56 -2.90 -5.45
N PHE A 56 -15.80 -3.36 -5.58
CA PHE A 56 -16.12 -4.63 -6.22
C PHE A 56 -15.70 -4.66 -7.69
N LEU A 57 -16.07 -3.63 -8.46
CA LEU A 57 -15.75 -3.56 -9.88
C LEU A 57 -14.24 -3.41 -10.11
N SER A 58 -13.56 -2.59 -9.29
CA SER A 58 -12.10 -2.45 -9.31
C SER A 58 -11.40 -3.78 -9.02
N THR A 59 -11.89 -4.53 -8.04
CA THR A 59 -11.34 -5.85 -7.69
C THR A 59 -11.56 -6.86 -8.81
N LEU A 60 -12.76 -6.89 -9.36
CA LEU A 60 -13.09 -7.78 -10.48
C LEU A 60 -12.18 -7.55 -11.68
N LEU A 61 -11.98 -6.29 -12.07
CA LEU A 61 -11.11 -5.92 -13.19
C LEU A 61 -9.64 -6.19 -12.87
N SER A 62 -9.14 -5.73 -11.71
CA SER A 62 -7.74 -5.88 -11.34
C SER A 62 -7.34 -7.35 -11.20
N VAL A 63 -8.10 -8.15 -10.46
CA VAL A 63 -7.79 -9.56 -10.23
C VAL A 63 -8.13 -10.40 -11.46
N GLY A 64 -9.24 -10.09 -12.14
CA GLY A 64 -9.63 -10.78 -13.37
C GLY A 64 -8.55 -10.70 -14.45
N PHE A 65 -7.98 -9.52 -14.68
CA PHE A 65 -6.86 -9.34 -15.61
C PHE A 65 -5.52 -9.83 -15.05
N ALA A 66 -5.33 -9.84 -13.74
CA ALA A 66 -4.11 -10.36 -13.12
C ALA A 66 -3.93 -11.86 -13.33
N ILE A 67 -5.00 -12.65 -13.43
CA ILE A 67 -4.94 -14.09 -13.65
C ILE A 67 -4.21 -14.44 -14.96
N PRO A 68 -4.68 -13.97 -16.14
CA PRO A 68 -3.98 -14.27 -17.39
C PRO A 68 -2.58 -13.64 -17.47
N VAL A 69 -2.37 -12.46 -16.87
CA VAL A 69 -1.03 -11.84 -16.79
C VAL A 69 -0.07 -12.72 -15.97
N ALA A 70 -0.47 -13.17 -14.80
CA ALA A 70 0.36 -14.05 -13.95
C ALA A 70 0.66 -15.38 -14.65
N HIS A 71 -0.35 -15.95 -15.32
CA HIS A 71 -0.19 -17.18 -16.09
C HIS A 71 0.78 -17.00 -17.27
N ALA A 72 0.67 -15.90 -18.03
CA ALA A 72 1.59 -15.57 -19.12
C ALA A 72 3.03 -15.38 -18.59
N LEU A 73 3.21 -14.62 -17.50
CA LEU A 73 4.53 -14.39 -16.89
C LEU A 73 5.13 -15.66 -16.31
N SER A 74 4.35 -16.61 -15.81
CA SER A 74 4.86 -17.89 -15.31
C SER A 74 5.50 -18.74 -16.43
N ARG A 75 4.98 -18.62 -17.65
CA ARG A 75 5.38 -19.44 -18.80
C ARG A 75 6.45 -18.79 -19.67
N ARG A 76 6.55 -17.47 -19.67
CA ARG A 76 7.44 -16.74 -20.60
C ARG A 76 8.69 -16.22 -19.91
N GLN A 77 9.82 -16.36 -20.62
CA GLN A 77 11.07 -15.70 -20.29
C GLN A 77 11.39 -14.73 -21.44
N PHE A 78 11.63 -13.47 -21.12
CA PHE A 78 11.95 -12.42 -22.08
C PHE A 78 12.90 -11.40 -21.45
N LEU A 79 13.61 -10.67 -22.31
CA LEU A 79 14.47 -9.59 -21.86
C LEU A 79 13.64 -8.50 -21.18
N GLY A 80 13.97 -8.14 -19.91
CA GLY A 80 13.22 -7.14 -19.14
C GLY A 80 12.14 -7.71 -18.20
N LYS A 81 11.86 -9.03 -18.18
CA LYS A 81 10.92 -9.64 -17.21
C LYS A 81 11.26 -9.26 -15.77
N SER A 82 12.55 -9.34 -15.39
CA SER A 82 13.00 -8.97 -14.05
C SER A 82 12.71 -7.51 -13.71
N LEU A 83 12.87 -6.60 -14.67
CA LEU A 83 12.53 -5.19 -14.51
C LEU A 83 11.02 -4.99 -14.35
N LEU A 84 10.23 -5.63 -15.19
CA LEU A 84 8.76 -5.59 -15.11
C LEU A 84 8.25 -6.08 -13.76
N LEU A 85 8.79 -7.18 -13.24
CA LEU A 85 8.44 -7.71 -11.92
C LEU A 85 8.86 -6.78 -10.77
N LYS A 86 9.97 -6.06 -10.91
CA LYS A 86 10.37 -5.02 -9.94
C LYS A 86 9.41 -3.84 -10.00
N LEU A 87 8.99 -3.41 -11.18
CA LEU A 87 7.97 -2.37 -11.35
C LEU A 87 6.64 -2.79 -10.75
N PHE A 88 6.22 -4.04 -10.90
CA PHE A 88 5.01 -4.56 -10.23
C PHE A 88 5.10 -4.48 -8.70
N ALA A 89 6.29 -4.69 -8.15
CA ALA A 89 6.49 -4.50 -6.72
C ALA A 89 6.44 -3.03 -6.30
N SER A 90 6.92 -2.14 -7.17
CA SER A 90 6.97 -0.72 -6.86
C SER A 90 5.61 -0.02 -6.98
N THR A 91 4.64 -0.55 -7.77
CA THR A 91 3.30 0.06 -7.89
C THR A 91 2.56 0.15 -6.57
N LEU A 92 2.76 -0.81 -5.66
CA LEU A 92 2.17 -0.77 -4.32
C LEU A 92 2.72 0.38 -3.46
N VAL A 93 3.95 0.77 -3.70
CA VAL A 93 4.70 1.73 -2.87
C VAL A 93 4.82 3.09 -3.57
N LEU A 94 4.40 3.16 -4.82
CA LEU A 94 4.35 4.41 -5.59
C LEU A 94 3.36 5.39 -4.95
N PRO A 95 3.74 6.65 -4.69
CA PRO A 95 2.78 7.65 -4.20
C PRO A 95 1.57 7.74 -5.11
N VAL A 96 0.37 7.61 -4.54
CA VAL A 96 -0.88 7.49 -5.32
C VAL A 96 -1.06 8.67 -6.27
N LEU A 97 -0.80 9.89 -5.80
CA LEU A 97 -0.95 11.08 -6.63
C LEU A 97 0.02 11.15 -7.82
N VAL A 98 1.21 10.54 -7.69
CA VAL A 98 2.16 10.44 -8.82
C VAL A 98 1.59 9.55 -9.92
N GLY A 99 1.03 8.39 -9.56
CA GLY A 99 0.37 7.52 -10.53
C GLY A 99 -0.87 8.15 -11.15
N VAL A 100 -1.68 8.85 -10.34
CA VAL A 100 -2.83 9.62 -10.82
C VAL A 100 -2.40 10.70 -11.80
N PHE A 101 -1.33 11.46 -11.49
CA PHE A 101 -0.78 12.44 -12.42
C PHE A 101 -0.35 11.80 -13.75
N GLY A 102 0.36 10.66 -13.69
CA GLY A 102 0.74 9.92 -14.90
C GLY A 102 -0.45 9.48 -15.76
N LEU A 103 -1.52 9.04 -15.11
CA LEU A 103 -2.77 8.69 -15.81
C LEU A 103 -3.45 9.93 -16.41
N LEU A 104 -3.49 11.06 -15.69
CA LEU A 104 -4.02 12.32 -16.21
C LEU A 104 -3.20 12.87 -17.39
N ALA A 105 -1.89 12.70 -17.37
CA ALA A 105 -1.00 13.11 -18.46
C ALA A 105 -1.28 12.34 -19.77
N ILE A 106 -1.81 11.11 -19.69
CA ILE A 106 -2.20 10.32 -20.87
C ILE A 106 -3.68 10.47 -21.18
N TYR A 107 -4.55 10.18 -20.20
CA TYR A 107 -5.99 10.02 -20.38
C TYR A 107 -6.81 11.24 -19.97
N GLY A 108 -6.16 12.29 -19.46
CA GLY A 108 -6.82 13.55 -19.09
C GLY A 108 -7.39 14.30 -20.30
N ASN A 109 -8.25 15.28 -20.04
CA ASN A 109 -8.87 16.09 -21.10
C ASN A 109 -7.86 16.85 -21.95
N SER A 110 -6.70 17.20 -21.40
CA SER A 110 -5.54 17.80 -22.09
C SER A 110 -4.36 16.82 -22.19
N GLY A 111 -4.58 15.53 -21.94
CA GLY A 111 -3.55 14.50 -21.98
C GLY A 111 -3.14 14.10 -23.40
N LEU A 112 -2.07 13.30 -23.48
CA LEU A 112 -1.48 12.86 -24.75
C LEU A 112 -2.50 12.22 -25.69
N LEU A 113 -3.37 11.35 -25.18
CA LEU A 113 -4.39 10.66 -25.97
C LEU A 113 -5.46 11.62 -26.49
N ALA A 114 -5.86 12.60 -25.67
CA ALA A 114 -6.82 13.64 -26.09
C ALA A 114 -6.24 14.51 -27.21
N GLN A 115 -4.98 14.95 -27.07
CA GLN A 115 -4.30 15.73 -28.11
C GLN A 115 -4.15 14.95 -29.42
N TRP A 116 -3.82 13.66 -29.33
CA TRP A 116 -3.71 12.79 -30.51
C TRP A 116 -5.06 12.61 -31.21
N LEU A 117 -6.15 12.37 -30.47
CA LEU A 117 -7.50 12.22 -31.03
C LEU A 117 -8.05 13.53 -31.61
N GLN A 118 -7.70 14.68 -31.04
CA GLN A 118 -8.06 15.99 -31.61
C GLN A 118 -7.50 16.19 -33.03
N GLY A 119 -6.32 15.59 -33.32
CA GLY A 119 -5.78 15.57 -34.70
C GLY A 119 -6.65 14.83 -35.72
N PHE A 120 -7.61 14.03 -35.25
CA PHE A 120 -8.60 13.30 -36.06
C PHE A 120 -10.04 13.79 -35.87
N ASP A 121 -10.21 15.03 -35.31
CA ASP A 121 -11.52 15.62 -34.97
C ASP A 121 -12.40 14.73 -34.06
N THR A 122 -11.77 13.86 -33.27
CA THR A 122 -12.47 12.96 -32.32
C THR A 122 -12.16 13.33 -30.89
N LYS A 123 -13.14 13.12 -30.00
CA LYS A 123 -12.99 13.32 -28.56
C LYS A 123 -12.77 11.98 -27.85
N LEU A 124 -12.18 12.02 -26.67
CA LEU A 124 -12.10 10.84 -25.81
C LEU A 124 -13.51 10.25 -25.57
N PRO A 125 -13.70 8.94 -25.75
CA PRO A 125 -15.01 8.31 -25.58
C PRO A 125 -15.47 8.19 -24.13
N PHE A 126 -14.62 8.55 -23.18
CA PHE A 126 -14.90 8.50 -21.74
C PHE A 126 -14.26 9.68 -21.00
N SER A 127 -14.81 10.04 -19.85
CA SER A 127 -14.20 10.98 -18.93
C SER A 127 -13.26 10.24 -17.97
N ILE A 128 -12.05 10.79 -17.77
CA ILE A 128 -11.11 10.34 -16.75
C ILE A 128 -11.61 10.65 -15.31
N TYR A 129 -12.57 11.56 -15.17
CA TYR A 129 -13.18 11.89 -13.88
C TYR A 129 -14.42 11.03 -13.63
N GLY A 130 -14.66 10.72 -12.36
CA GLY A 130 -15.73 9.83 -11.92
C GLY A 130 -15.31 8.37 -11.86
N LEU A 131 -16.28 7.47 -12.01
CA LEU A 131 -16.07 6.02 -11.86
C LEU A 131 -14.98 5.48 -12.80
N ASN A 132 -14.95 5.91 -14.06
CA ASN A 132 -13.99 5.40 -15.04
C ASN A 132 -12.54 5.67 -14.64
N GLY A 133 -12.24 6.88 -14.18
CA GLY A 133 -10.90 7.22 -13.73
C GLY A 133 -10.50 6.51 -12.44
N ILE A 134 -11.43 6.36 -11.50
CA ILE A 134 -11.21 5.59 -10.28
C ILE A 134 -10.87 4.14 -10.64
N LEU A 135 -11.66 3.50 -11.53
CA LEU A 135 -11.41 2.14 -11.97
C LEU A 135 -10.07 1.99 -12.69
N LEU A 136 -9.75 2.93 -13.59
CA LEU A 136 -8.47 2.91 -14.32
C LEU A 136 -7.28 3.03 -13.35
N ALA A 137 -7.36 3.95 -12.40
CA ALA A 137 -6.32 4.12 -11.38
C ALA A 137 -6.20 2.88 -10.48
N HIS A 138 -7.31 2.31 -10.03
CA HIS A 138 -7.29 1.08 -9.25
C HIS A 138 -6.71 -0.11 -10.01
N VAL A 139 -7.03 -0.26 -11.29
CA VAL A 139 -6.43 -1.31 -12.13
C VAL A 139 -4.93 -1.05 -12.32
N PHE A 140 -4.53 0.20 -12.56
CA PHE A 140 -3.11 0.56 -12.69
C PHE A 140 -2.29 0.18 -11.44
N PHE A 141 -2.79 0.44 -10.23
CA PHE A 141 -2.08 0.12 -8.99
C PHE A 141 -2.20 -1.36 -8.60
N ASN A 142 -3.40 -1.93 -8.69
CA ASN A 142 -3.69 -3.22 -8.06
C ASN A 142 -3.48 -4.43 -8.98
N LEU A 143 -3.64 -4.28 -10.32
CA LEU A 143 -3.42 -5.40 -11.25
C LEU A 143 -1.97 -5.93 -11.19
N PRO A 144 -0.91 -5.08 -11.26
CA PRO A 144 0.46 -5.55 -11.18
C PRO A 144 0.76 -6.27 -9.86
N TYR A 145 0.22 -5.73 -8.77
CA TYR A 145 0.37 -6.31 -7.44
C TYR A 145 -0.33 -7.67 -7.32
N ALA A 146 -1.59 -7.76 -7.76
CA ALA A 146 -2.34 -9.01 -7.80
C ALA A 146 -1.66 -10.05 -8.69
N ALA A 147 -1.20 -9.65 -9.88
CA ALA A 147 -0.48 -10.53 -10.81
C ALA A 147 0.79 -11.09 -10.18
N ARG A 148 1.53 -10.29 -9.40
CA ARG A 148 2.72 -10.76 -8.68
C ARG A 148 2.38 -11.79 -7.60
N LEU A 149 1.33 -11.59 -6.82
CA LEU A 149 0.89 -12.56 -5.81
C LEU A 149 0.42 -13.87 -6.43
N LEU A 150 -0.32 -13.81 -7.54
CA LEU A 150 -0.76 -14.98 -8.28
C LEU A 150 0.41 -15.70 -8.96
N LEU A 151 1.39 -14.95 -9.48
CA LEU A 151 2.62 -15.51 -10.05
C LEU A 151 3.41 -16.30 -8.99
N GLN A 152 3.55 -15.76 -7.78
CA GLN A 152 4.20 -16.49 -6.68
C GLN A 152 3.50 -17.80 -6.34
N ALA A 153 2.16 -17.82 -6.42
CA ALA A 153 1.39 -19.05 -6.23
C ALA A 153 1.67 -20.09 -7.33
N LEU A 154 1.79 -19.65 -8.59
CA LEU A 154 2.17 -20.54 -9.71
C LEU A 154 3.62 -21.01 -9.61
N GLU A 155 4.55 -20.15 -9.21
CA GLU A 155 5.97 -20.49 -9.02
C GLU A 155 6.20 -21.42 -7.81
N SER A 156 5.25 -21.51 -6.89
CA SER A 156 5.31 -22.45 -5.77
C SER A 156 4.94 -23.88 -6.15
N ILE A 157 4.49 -24.15 -7.37
CA ILE A 157 4.19 -25.49 -7.86
C ILE A 157 5.52 -26.26 -8.04
N PRO A 158 5.68 -27.45 -7.41
CA PRO A 158 6.92 -28.23 -7.51
C PRO A 158 7.27 -28.63 -8.94
N ALA A 159 8.57 -28.62 -9.28
CA ALA A 159 9.04 -28.99 -10.61
C ALA A 159 8.64 -30.43 -11.01
N GLU A 160 8.50 -31.32 -10.03
CA GLU A 160 8.06 -32.70 -10.21
C GLU A 160 6.65 -32.79 -10.80
N GLN A 161 5.73 -31.90 -10.38
CA GLN A 161 4.39 -31.84 -10.94
C GLN A 161 4.40 -31.41 -12.39
N HIS A 162 5.26 -30.44 -12.77
CA HIS A 162 5.45 -30.03 -14.16
C HIS A 162 6.03 -31.15 -15.03
N LYS A 163 6.99 -31.91 -14.49
CA LYS A 163 7.56 -33.09 -15.18
C LYS A 163 6.50 -34.19 -15.36
N LEU A 164 5.71 -34.43 -14.32
CA LEU A 164 4.62 -35.43 -14.40
C LEU A 164 3.60 -35.07 -15.50
N CYS A 165 3.19 -33.79 -15.56
CA CYS A 165 2.30 -33.33 -16.63
C CYS A 165 2.88 -33.59 -18.03
N ALA A 166 4.19 -33.36 -18.20
CA ALA A 166 4.86 -33.60 -19.47
C ALA A 166 4.91 -35.10 -19.81
N HIS A 167 5.21 -35.97 -18.82
CA HIS A 167 5.21 -37.42 -19.02
C HIS A 167 3.83 -37.99 -19.36
N LEU A 168 2.75 -37.41 -18.77
CA LEU A 168 1.38 -37.79 -19.06
C LEU A 168 0.85 -37.20 -20.39
N GLY A 169 1.66 -36.42 -21.11
CA GLY A 169 1.25 -35.78 -22.37
C GLY A 169 0.10 -34.79 -22.22
N MET A 170 -0.05 -34.16 -21.04
CA MET A 170 -1.16 -33.21 -20.76
C MET A 170 -1.06 -32.01 -21.69
N SER A 171 -2.21 -31.61 -22.24
CA SER A 171 -2.34 -30.36 -22.99
C SER A 171 -2.13 -29.13 -22.09
N HIS A 172 -1.91 -27.96 -22.70
CA HIS A 172 -1.81 -26.72 -21.93
C HIS A 172 -3.07 -26.45 -21.11
N TRP A 173 -4.25 -26.75 -21.66
CA TRP A 173 -5.53 -26.58 -20.98
C TRP A 173 -5.70 -27.55 -19.81
N ASP A 174 -5.32 -28.83 -19.99
CA ASP A 174 -5.39 -29.82 -18.93
C ASP A 174 -4.44 -29.46 -17.76
N LYS A 175 -3.21 -29.05 -18.08
CA LYS A 175 -2.25 -28.57 -17.09
C LYS A 175 -2.80 -27.36 -16.33
N PHE A 176 -3.35 -26.36 -17.06
CA PHE A 176 -3.99 -25.20 -16.43
C PHE A 176 -5.14 -25.65 -15.50
N ARG A 177 -6.07 -26.45 -16.00
CA ARG A 177 -7.27 -26.87 -15.28
C ARG A 177 -6.98 -27.69 -14.03
N TRP A 178 -6.04 -28.64 -14.10
CA TRP A 178 -5.82 -29.64 -13.06
C TRP A 178 -4.66 -29.31 -12.10
N VAL A 179 -3.70 -28.50 -12.51
CA VAL A 179 -2.50 -28.20 -11.71
C VAL A 179 -2.43 -26.73 -11.32
N GLU A 180 -2.55 -25.82 -12.30
CA GLU A 180 -2.32 -24.39 -12.07
C GLU A 180 -3.55 -23.70 -11.47
N TRP A 181 -4.75 -23.97 -12.02
CA TRP A 181 -6.01 -23.40 -11.54
C TRP A 181 -6.32 -23.73 -10.07
N PRO A 182 -6.17 -24.97 -9.58
CA PRO A 182 -6.36 -25.28 -8.17
C PRO A 182 -5.46 -24.46 -7.24
N ARG A 183 -4.21 -24.18 -7.65
CA ARG A 183 -3.30 -23.29 -6.92
C ARG A 183 -3.77 -21.85 -6.92
N LEU A 184 -4.13 -21.34 -8.09
CA LEU A 184 -4.70 -19.99 -8.19
C LEU A 184 -5.97 -19.84 -7.35
N ARG A 185 -6.90 -20.80 -7.44
CA ARG A 185 -8.15 -20.80 -6.67
C ARG A 185 -7.94 -20.76 -5.15
N GLN A 186 -6.89 -21.38 -4.65
CA GLN A 186 -6.55 -21.31 -3.23
C GLN A 186 -6.08 -19.90 -2.81
N GLN A 187 -5.39 -19.19 -3.70
CA GLN A 187 -4.84 -17.86 -3.43
C GLN A 187 -5.85 -16.73 -3.73
N LEU A 188 -6.79 -16.95 -4.64
CA LEU A 188 -7.75 -15.94 -5.09
C LEU A 188 -8.53 -15.25 -3.96
N PRO A 189 -9.07 -15.95 -2.94
CA PRO A 189 -9.80 -15.28 -1.86
C PRO A 189 -8.93 -14.26 -1.12
N HIS A 190 -7.65 -14.59 -0.90
CA HIS A 190 -6.70 -13.68 -0.29
C HIS A 190 -6.44 -12.45 -1.16
N VAL A 191 -6.13 -12.66 -2.44
CA VAL A 191 -5.83 -11.57 -3.38
C VAL A 191 -7.05 -10.68 -3.60
N CYS A 192 -8.24 -11.27 -3.80
CA CYS A 192 -9.50 -10.52 -3.95
C CYS A 192 -9.80 -9.69 -2.70
N GLY A 193 -9.70 -10.30 -1.51
CA GLY A 193 -9.96 -9.59 -0.26
C GLY A 193 -9.00 -8.42 -0.04
N LEU A 194 -7.72 -8.63 -0.34
CA LEU A 194 -6.70 -7.60 -0.19
C LEU A 194 -6.92 -6.45 -1.18
N VAL A 195 -7.15 -6.74 -2.46
CA VAL A 195 -7.42 -5.71 -3.49
C VAL A 195 -8.73 -4.99 -3.18
N PHE A 196 -9.77 -5.70 -2.74
CA PHE A 196 -11.04 -5.09 -2.36
C PHE A 196 -10.85 -4.08 -1.21
N MET A 197 -10.12 -4.46 -0.16
CA MET A 197 -9.83 -3.56 0.96
C MET A 197 -9.05 -2.32 0.50
N LEU A 198 -8.03 -2.48 -0.35
CA LEU A 198 -7.26 -1.36 -0.91
C LEU A 198 -8.13 -0.41 -1.74
N CYS A 199 -9.07 -0.94 -2.53
CA CYS A 199 -10.00 -0.12 -3.31
C CYS A 199 -11.09 0.51 -2.44
N PHE A 200 -11.56 -0.18 -1.40
CA PHE A 200 -12.59 0.31 -0.50
C PHE A 200 -12.10 1.47 0.39
N THR A 201 -10.81 1.45 0.77
CA THR A 201 -10.15 2.48 1.56
C THR A 201 -9.27 3.41 0.72
N SER A 202 -9.66 3.69 -0.53
CA SER A 202 -8.86 4.49 -1.47
C SER A 202 -9.23 5.97 -1.44
N PHE A 203 -8.76 6.71 -0.43
CA PHE A 203 -9.02 8.13 -0.29
C PHE A 203 -8.39 8.98 -1.40
N ALA A 204 -7.06 8.90 -1.57
CA ALA A 204 -6.32 9.78 -2.47
C ALA A 204 -6.74 9.67 -3.94
N THR A 205 -7.03 8.45 -4.41
CA THR A 205 -7.50 8.21 -5.78
C THR A 205 -8.86 8.86 -6.03
N VAL A 206 -9.80 8.65 -5.11
CA VAL A 206 -11.17 9.17 -5.24
C VAL A 206 -11.20 10.68 -5.07
N MET A 207 -10.37 11.22 -4.17
CA MET A 207 -10.22 12.66 -3.98
C MET A 207 -9.71 13.37 -5.25
N ALA A 208 -8.78 12.73 -5.97
CA ALA A 208 -8.21 13.31 -7.18
C ALA A 208 -9.05 13.08 -8.45
N LEU A 209 -9.73 11.94 -8.58
CA LEU A 209 -10.43 11.53 -9.80
C LEU A 209 -11.95 11.44 -9.66
N GLY A 210 -12.51 11.53 -8.46
CA GLY A 210 -13.95 11.35 -8.21
C GLY A 210 -14.86 12.31 -8.98
N GLY A 211 -14.47 13.56 -9.10
CA GLY A 211 -15.12 14.53 -9.99
C GLY A 211 -16.54 14.95 -9.59
N GLY A 212 -16.96 14.74 -8.34
CA GLY A 212 -18.22 15.26 -7.82
C GLY A 212 -19.07 14.28 -6.98
N PRO A 213 -20.28 14.69 -6.57
CA PRO A 213 -21.07 13.96 -5.56
C PRO A 213 -21.53 12.57 -6.01
N LYS A 214 -21.65 12.33 -7.32
CA LYS A 214 -22.02 11.01 -7.86
C LYS A 214 -20.94 9.93 -7.67
N SER A 215 -19.69 10.34 -7.44
CA SER A 215 -18.54 9.45 -7.30
C SER A 215 -17.83 9.64 -5.96
N THR A 216 -18.58 9.92 -4.92
CA THR A 216 -18.08 10.11 -3.56
C THR A 216 -18.10 8.78 -2.79
N THR A 217 -16.97 8.42 -2.18
CA THR A 217 -16.84 7.28 -1.25
C THR A 217 -17.00 7.73 0.19
N ILE A 218 -17.18 6.77 1.12
CA ILE A 218 -17.31 7.07 2.55
C ILE A 218 -16.11 7.89 3.05
N GLU A 219 -14.88 7.53 2.68
CA GLU A 219 -13.68 8.27 3.09
C GLU A 219 -13.68 9.72 2.58
N LEU A 220 -14.07 9.93 1.33
CA LEU A 220 -14.17 11.28 0.78
C LEU A 220 -15.29 12.07 1.47
N ALA A 221 -16.42 11.42 1.79
CA ALA A 221 -17.52 12.05 2.53
C ALA A 221 -17.10 12.46 3.96
N ILE A 222 -16.33 11.62 4.68
CA ILE A 222 -15.74 11.98 5.98
C ILE A 222 -14.89 13.25 5.85
N TYR A 223 -14.02 13.28 4.86
CA TYR A 223 -13.15 14.42 4.62
C TYR A 223 -13.94 15.70 4.31
N GLN A 224 -14.97 15.61 3.46
CA GLN A 224 -15.85 16.73 3.11
C GLN A 224 -16.59 17.24 4.33
N ALA A 225 -17.21 16.37 5.10
CA ALA A 225 -17.96 16.72 6.31
C ALA A 225 -17.09 17.50 7.31
N ILE A 226 -15.84 17.08 7.52
CA ILE A 226 -14.95 17.70 8.52
C ILE A 226 -14.29 18.97 7.98
N LYS A 227 -13.78 18.95 6.75
CA LYS A 227 -12.91 20.02 6.22
C LYS A 227 -13.69 21.17 5.57
N PHE A 228 -14.83 20.88 4.95
CA PHE A 228 -15.61 21.86 4.20
C PHE A 228 -16.96 22.20 4.85
N ASP A 229 -17.71 21.19 5.29
CA ASP A 229 -19.04 21.41 5.85
C ASP A 229 -18.98 21.75 7.35
N PHE A 230 -17.82 21.48 8.00
CA PHE A 230 -17.61 21.62 9.45
C PHE A 230 -18.63 20.84 10.28
N ASP A 231 -19.25 19.81 9.68
CA ASP A 231 -20.16 18.88 10.35
C ASP A 231 -19.38 17.72 10.97
N LEU A 232 -18.94 17.96 12.20
CA LEU A 232 -18.14 16.98 12.94
C LEU A 232 -18.94 15.75 13.35
N GLN A 233 -20.28 15.91 13.51
CA GLN A 233 -21.14 14.80 13.90
C GLN A 233 -21.31 13.82 12.75
N ALA A 234 -21.61 14.33 11.56
CA ALA A 234 -21.67 13.51 10.34
C ALA A 234 -20.33 12.86 10.04
N GLY A 235 -19.21 13.60 10.16
CA GLY A 235 -17.88 13.06 9.98
C GLY A 235 -17.54 11.93 10.94
N ALA A 236 -17.91 12.06 12.23
CA ALA A 236 -17.71 11.02 13.25
C ALA A 236 -18.57 9.77 12.97
N LEU A 237 -19.84 9.95 12.61
CA LEU A 237 -20.75 8.85 12.29
C LEU A 237 -20.26 8.06 11.08
N LEU A 238 -19.88 8.74 10.00
CA LEU A 238 -19.34 8.12 8.79
C LEU A 238 -18.01 7.39 9.06
N ALA A 239 -17.15 7.93 9.92
CA ALA A 239 -15.91 7.29 10.31
C ALA A 239 -16.14 5.98 11.09
N LEU A 240 -17.09 5.99 12.03
CA LEU A 240 -17.50 4.77 12.75
C LEU A 240 -18.14 3.75 11.79
N TRP A 241 -18.96 4.20 10.85
CA TRP A 241 -19.57 3.35 9.82
C TRP A 241 -18.51 2.70 8.93
N GLN A 242 -17.56 3.48 8.43
CA GLN A 242 -16.42 2.99 7.64
C GLN A 242 -15.62 1.93 8.43
N MET A 243 -15.34 2.19 9.70
CA MET A 243 -14.61 1.25 10.55
C MET A 243 -15.36 -0.06 10.76
N LEU A 244 -16.68 0.00 11.01
CA LEU A 244 -17.53 -1.18 11.14
C LEU A 244 -17.47 -2.03 9.87
N LEU A 245 -17.63 -1.41 8.70
CA LEU A 245 -17.58 -2.09 7.42
C LEU A 245 -16.21 -2.71 7.15
N CYS A 246 -15.12 -1.97 7.38
CA CYS A 246 -13.76 -2.50 7.24
C CYS A 246 -13.50 -3.68 8.18
N GLY A 247 -13.98 -3.61 9.41
CA GLY A 247 -13.88 -4.71 10.39
C GLY A 247 -14.61 -5.96 9.92
N LEU A 248 -15.85 -5.82 9.47
CA LEU A 248 -16.65 -6.94 8.94
C LEU A 248 -16.01 -7.56 7.69
N LEU A 249 -15.53 -6.72 6.77
CA LEU A 249 -14.83 -7.17 5.57
C LEU A 249 -13.54 -7.92 5.91
N ALA A 250 -12.74 -7.40 6.83
CA ALA A 250 -11.50 -8.05 7.25
C ALA A 250 -11.75 -9.44 7.88
N ILE A 251 -12.77 -9.56 8.74
CA ILE A 251 -13.19 -10.85 9.32
C ILE A 251 -13.66 -11.78 8.21
N GLY A 252 -14.45 -11.30 7.26
CA GLY A 252 -14.93 -12.07 6.12
C GLY A 252 -13.77 -12.62 5.28
N VAL A 253 -12.82 -11.76 4.91
CA VAL A 253 -11.61 -12.15 4.16
C VAL A 253 -10.78 -13.17 4.94
N GLN A 254 -10.58 -12.97 6.24
CA GLN A 254 -9.82 -13.90 7.08
C GLN A 254 -10.45 -15.31 7.15
N LYS A 255 -11.77 -15.39 7.24
CA LYS A 255 -12.49 -16.66 7.24
C LYS A 255 -12.43 -17.39 5.88
N LEU A 256 -12.40 -16.65 4.79
CA LEU A 256 -12.33 -17.20 3.44
C LEU A 256 -10.89 -17.60 3.03
N THR A 257 -9.88 -17.00 3.65
CA THR A 257 -8.47 -17.26 3.34
C THR A 257 -7.94 -18.45 4.12
N LYS A 258 -7.44 -19.45 3.39
CA LYS A 258 -6.69 -20.57 4.01
C LYS A 258 -5.19 -20.26 3.89
N PRO A 259 -4.38 -20.50 4.93
CA PRO A 259 -2.94 -20.34 4.81
C PRO A 259 -2.39 -21.29 3.74
N VAL A 260 -1.86 -20.72 2.66
CA VAL A 260 -1.14 -21.47 1.63
C VAL A 260 0.27 -21.66 2.16
N ALA A 261 0.67 -22.90 2.42
CA ALA A 261 2.05 -23.23 2.71
C ALA A 261 2.87 -22.95 1.43
N ILE A 262 3.56 -21.82 1.41
CA ILE A 262 4.56 -21.51 0.38
C ILE A 262 5.78 -22.35 0.75
N SER A 263 5.84 -23.59 0.23
CA SER A 263 7.09 -24.34 0.24
C SER A 263 8.07 -23.51 -0.59
N ALA A 264 9.23 -23.20 -0.01
CA ALA A 264 10.34 -22.62 -0.76
C ALA A 264 10.75 -23.65 -1.81
N GLY A 265 10.06 -23.65 -2.94
CA GLY A 265 10.42 -24.47 -4.09
C GLY A 265 11.81 -24.05 -4.56
N SER A 266 12.65 -25.00 -4.85
CA SER A 266 13.97 -24.77 -5.41
C SER A 266 13.83 -23.83 -6.59
N THR A 267 14.63 -22.77 -6.60
CA THR A 267 14.74 -21.75 -7.65
C THR A 267 15.32 -22.31 -8.99
N SER A 268 15.06 -23.60 -9.28
CA SER A 268 15.43 -24.17 -10.57
C SER A 268 14.55 -23.53 -11.65
N VAL A 269 15.21 -22.91 -12.62
CA VAL A 269 14.60 -22.41 -13.84
C VAL A 269 13.68 -23.48 -14.41
N GLN A 270 12.37 -23.28 -14.35
CA GLN A 270 11.41 -24.24 -14.88
C GLN A 270 11.50 -24.21 -16.40
N GLN A 271 12.22 -25.17 -16.98
CA GLN A 271 12.16 -25.40 -18.40
C GLN A 271 10.83 -26.09 -18.72
N PHE A 272 10.02 -25.42 -19.54
CA PHE A 272 8.76 -25.99 -19.98
C PHE A 272 9.00 -27.15 -20.96
N LEU A 273 8.58 -28.33 -20.57
CA LEU A 273 8.74 -29.56 -21.36
C LEU A 273 7.57 -29.80 -22.33
N THR A 274 6.59 -28.91 -22.39
CA THR A 274 5.43 -29.05 -23.28
C THR A 274 5.64 -28.29 -24.60
N LYS A 275 5.23 -28.88 -25.72
CA LYS A 275 5.24 -28.22 -27.04
C LYS A 275 4.37 -26.96 -27.01
N ASP A 276 4.96 -25.84 -27.35
CA ASP A 276 4.31 -24.54 -27.31
C ASP A 276 3.72 -24.19 -28.69
N HIS A 277 2.44 -23.89 -28.73
CA HIS A 277 1.74 -23.54 -29.97
C HIS A 277 1.82 -22.04 -30.23
N GLY A 278 1.87 -21.61 -31.49
CA GLY A 278 1.95 -20.19 -31.87
C GLY A 278 0.83 -19.34 -31.28
N TRP A 279 -0.38 -19.88 -31.23
CA TRP A 279 -1.55 -19.21 -30.60
C TRP A 279 -1.35 -18.95 -29.11
N SER A 280 -0.76 -19.88 -28.38
CA SER A 280 -0.44 -19.72 -26.96
C SER A 280 0.58 -18.58 -26.73
N LYS A 281 1.57 -18.48 -27.64
CA LYS A 281 2.55 -17.38 -27.59
C LYS A 281 1.88 -16.02 -27.85
N ALA A 282 1.02 -15.95 -28.83
CA ALA A 282 0.27 -14.72 -29.15
C ALA A 282 -0.62 -14.27 -27.98
N TRP A 283 -1.33 -15.21 -27.34
CA TRP A 283 -2.15 -14.95 -26.17
C TRP A 283 -1.36 -14.43 -24.98
N ASP A 284 -0.24 -15.07 -24.64
CA ASP A 284 0.64 -14.64 -23.56
C ASP A 284 1.25 -13.27 -23.85
N SER A 285 1.69 -13.05 -25.10
CA SER A 285 2.25 -11.77 -25.53
C SER A 285 1.23 -10.64 -25.43
N PHE A 286 -0.02 -10.88 -25.80
CA PHE A 286 -1.11 -9.91 -25.66
C PHE A 286 -1.24 -9.41 -24.23
N TRP A 287 -1.27 -10.31 -23.24
CA TRP A 287 -1.40 -9.94 -21.83
C TRP A 287 -0.15 -9.26 -21.27
N ILE A 288 1.04 -9.71 -21.67
CA ILE A 288 2.31 -9.08 -21.25
C ILE A 288 2.42 -7.67 -21.83
N ILE A 289 2.09 -7.49 -23.13
CA ILE A 289 2.09 -6.17 -23.75
C ILE A 289 1.00 -5.28 -23.15
N GLY A 290 -0.19 -5.82 -22.90
CA GLY A 290 -1.30 -5.09 -22.29
C GLY A 290 -0.92 -4.52 -20.92
N VAL A 291 -0.34 -5.31 -20.04
CA VAL A 291 0.10 -4.81 -18.73
C VAL A 291 1.30 -3.88 -18.84
N PHE A 292 2.19 -4.09 -19.81
CA PHE A 292 3.29 -3.17 -20.07
C PHE A 292 2.77 -1.79 -20.48
N LEU A 293 1.80 -1.74 -21.40
CA LEU A 293 1.15 -0.50 -21.86
C LEU A 293 0.31 0.17 -20.76
N LEU A 294 -0.20 -0.59 -19.81
CA LEU A 294 -0.90 -0.03 -18.66
C LEU A 294 0.05 0.67 -17.68
N VAL A 295 1.22 0.04 -17.39
CA VAL A 295 2.09 0.48 -16.29
C VAL A 295 3.18 1.46 -16.75
N ILE A 296 3.84 1.18 -17.87
CA ILE A 296 5.04 1.93 -18.27
C ILE A 296 4.72 3.34 -18.79
N PRO A 297 3.75 3.54 -19.71
CA PRO A 297 3.51 4.87 -20.26
C PRO A 297 3.13 5.92 -19.21
N PRO A 298 2.24 5.67 -18.21
CA PRO A 298 1.96 6.64 -17.17
C PRO A 298 3.20 7.04 -16.37
N LEU A 299 4.05 6.07 -16.00
CA LEU A 299 5.29 6.36 -15.28
C LEU A 299 6.31 7.13 -16.13
N LEU A 300 6.41 6.78 -17.41
CA LEU A 300 7.26 7.50 -18.35
C LEU A 300 6.78 8.94 -18.56
N MET A 301 5.45 9.14 -18.67
CA MET A 301 4.87 10.48 -18.81
C MET A 301 5.12 11.35 -17.58
N VAL A 302 5.11 10.78 -16.37
CA VAL A 302 5.53 11.54 -15.17
C VAL A 302 6.94 12.09 -15.36
N LEU A 303 7.89 11.27 -15.81
CA LEU A 303 9.28 11.69 -16.01
C LEU A 303 9.43 12.72 -17.13
N LEU A 304 8.78 12.50 -18.27
CA LEU A 304 8.86 13.38 -19.44
C LEU A 304 8.18 14.72 -19.20
N SER A 305 6.98 14.72 -18.62
CA SER A 305 6.23 15.95 -18.33
C SER A 305 6.90 16.82 -17.26
N GLY A 306 7.71 16.21 -16.39
CA GLY A 306 8.45 16.97 -15.37
C GLY A 306 9.60 17.82 -15.92
N ILE A 307 10.00 17.62 -17.19
CA ILE A 307 11.02 18.43 -17.86
C ILE A 307 10.28 19.48 -18.70
N ASN A 308 9.86 20.57 -18.07
CA ASN A 308 9.10 21.64 -18.69
C ASN A 308 9.64 23.01 -18.28
N GLN A 309 9.08 24.10 -18.87
CA GLN A 309 9.52 25.46 -18.60
C GLN A 309 9.24 25.93 -17.15
N GLN A 310 8.33 25.29 -16.45
CA GLN A 310 7.96 25.64 -15.07
C GLN A 310 8.95 25.10 -14.02
N VAL A 311 9.96 24.31 -14.41
CA VAL A 311 10.96 23.77 -13.47
C VAL A 311 11.61 24.87 -12.64
N TRP A 312 12.05 25.97 -13.29
CA TRP A 312 12.66 27.08 -12.57
C TRP A 312 11.69 27.81 -11.66
N THR A 313 10.46 28.03 -12.11
CA THR A 313 9.41 28.66 -11.29
C THR A 313 9.12 27.86 -10.04
N VAL A 314 8.99 26.53 -10.16
CA VAL A 314 8.75 25.65 -9.02
C VAL A 314 9.96 25.58 -8.09
N LEU A 315 11.18 25.49 -8.64
CA LEU A 315 12.41 25.44 -7.83
C LEU A 315 12.73 26.77 -7.13
N THR A 316 12.21 27.90 -7.59
CA THR A 316 12.34 29.21 -6.93
C THR A 316 11.19 29.49 -5.96
N ASP A 317 10.13 28.67 -5.95
CA ASP A 317 9.00 28.83 -5.03
C ASP A 317 9.38 28.29 -3.62
N GLU A 318 9.32 29.17 -2.62
CA GLU A 318 9.58 28.82 -1.22
C GLU A 318 8.62 27.74 -0.71
N ARG A 319 7.38 27.70 -1.23
CA ARG A 319 6.36 26.71 -0.88
C ARG A 319 6.79 25.29 -1.25
N PHE A 320 7.49 25.13 -2.38
CA PHE A 320 8.04 23.84 -2.80
C PHE A 320 9.08 23.32 -1.81
N TRP A 321 10.03 24.16 -1.40
CA TRP A 321 11.09 23.76 -0.47
C TRP A 321 10.55 23.48 0.94
N SER A 322 9.56 24.25 1.38
CA SER A 322 8.84 23.99 2.62
C SER A 322 8.14 22.62 2.56
N ALA A 323 7.39 22.33 1.48
CA ALA A 323 6.71 21.05 1.29
C ALA A 323 7.69 19.88 1.20
N LEU A 324 8.82 20.06 0.51
CA LEU A 324 9.89 19.07 0.41
C LEU A 324 10.51 18.76 1.78
N SER A 325 10.91 19.80 2.51
CA SER A 325 11.48 19.65 3.86
C SER A 325 10.52 18.96 4.82
N ASN A 326 9.24 19.35 4.80
CA ASN A 326 8.22 18.74 5.64
C ASN A 326 7.98 17.27 5.26
N SER A 327 7.92 16.95 3.96
CA SER A 327 7.77 15.56 3.51
C SER A 327 8.92 14.67 3.97
N LEU A 328 10.16 15.15 3.84
CA LEU A 328 11.35 14.40 4.29
C LEU A 328 11.37 14.21 5.81
N LYS A 329 11.05 15.25 6.57
CA LYS A 329 10.98 15.19 8.04
C LYS A 329 9.88 14.23 8.50
N VAL A 330 8.66 14.38 7.96
CA VAL A 330 7.52 13.52 8.30
C VAL A 330 7.82 12.07 7.94
N ALA A 331 8.25 11.79 6.71
CA ALA A 331 8.52 10.43 6.27
C ALA A 331 9.68 9.78 7.05
N GLY A 332 10.75 10.53 7.30
CA GLY A 332 11.91 10.05 8.08
C GLY A 332 11.56 9.73 9.53
N LEU A 333 10.87 10.64 10.21
CA LEU A 333 10.49 10.48 11.61
C LEU A 333 9.40 9.41 11.78
N ALA A 334 8.39 9.37 10.89
CA ALA A 334 7.36 8.34 10.90
C ALA A 334 7.95 6.94 10.70
N SER A 335 8.90 6.80 9.76
CA SER A 335 9.59 5.53 9.50
C SER A 335 10.47 5.09 10.66
N ALA A 336 11.19 6.02 11.27
CA ALA A 336 11.98 5.74 12.47
C ALA A 336 11.09 5.29 13.63
N LEU A 337 9.95 5.96 13.84
CA LEU A 337 8.96 5.60 14.84
C LEU A 337 8.37 4.21 14.58
N ALA A 338 7.97 3.91 13.34
CA ALA A 338 7.43 2.61 12.95
C ALA A 338 8.43 1.47 13.17
N VAL A 339 9.70 1.67 12.78
CA VAL A 339 10.75 0.67 12.99
C VAL A 339 11.03 0.47 14.48
N ALA A 340 11.15 1.55 15.25
CA ALA A 340 11.37 1.46 16.69
C ALA A 340 10.23 0.74 17.41
N ALA A 341 8.98 1.07 17.08
CA ALA A 341 7.79 0.42 17.63
C ALA A 341 7.71 -1.06 17.22
N GLY A 342 7.90 -1.36 15.93
CA GLY A 342 7.88 -2.72 15.40
C GLY A 342 8.96 -3.62 16.02
N VAL A 343 10.18 -3.13 16.11
CA VAL A 343 11.30 -3.83 16.78
C VAL A 343 10.96 -4.08 18.25
N SER A 344 10.43 -3.09 18.97
CA SER A 344 10.05 -3.22 20.37
C SER A 344 9.00 -4.33 20.59
N ILE A 345 7.96 -4.37 19.76
CA ILE A 345 6.92 -5.41 19.77
C ILE A 345 7.55 -6.79 19.50
N LEU A 346 8.38 -6.89 18.45
CA LEU A 346 8.99 -8.15 18.03
C LEU A 346 10.04 -8.67 19.00
N LEU A 347 10.73 -7.81 19.75
CA LEU A 347 11.63 -8.23 20.84
C LEU A 347 10.86 -9.01 21.92
N THR A 348 9.62 -8.65 22.20
CA THR A 348 8.76 -9.35 23.16
C THR A 348 8.14 -10.60 22.53
N SER A 349 7.60 -10.49 21.32
CA SER A 349 6.95 -11.57 20.58
C SER A 349 7.90 -12.75 20.35
N ARG A 350 9.11 -12.52 19.82
CA ARG A 350 10.09 -13.59 19.56
C ARG A 350 10.43 -14.40 20.82
N ARG A 351 10.50 -13.74 21.99
CA ARG A 351 10.76 -14.43 23.27
C ARG A 351 9.58 -15.31 23.69
N TRP A 352 8.36 -14.86 23.50
CA TRP A 352 7.18 -15.67 23.77
C TRP A 352 7.09 -16.87 22.83
N ARG A 353 7.42 -16.72 21.55
CA ARG A 353 7.47 -17.85 20.58
C ARG A 353 8.47 -18.92 21.01
N LEU A 354 9.64 -18.52 21.51
CA LEU A 354 10.64 -19.47 22.06
C LEU A 354 10.19 -20.15 23.36
N GLN A 355 9.28 -19.54 24.10
CA GLN A 355 8.66 -20.14 25.29
C GLN A 355 7.38 -20.94 24.96
N TYR A 356 7.12 -21.19 23.67
CA TYR A 356 5.90 -21.87 23.19
C TYR A 356 4.59 -21.14 23.55
N LYS A 357 4.65 -19.85 23.88
CA LYS A 357 3.49 -18.99 24.17
C LYS A 357 3.01 -18.27 22.90
N ASN A 358 2.70 -19.05 21.86
CA ASN A 358 2.37 -18.52 20.53
C ASN A 358 1.17 -17.57 20.55
N THR A 359 0.11 -17.90 21.30
CA THR A 359 -1.09 -17.05 21.38
C THR A 359 -0.79 -15.63 21.88
N ARG A 360 0.10 -15.49 22.89
CA ARG A 360 0.50 -14.19 23.39
C ARG A 360 1.37 -13.42 22.39
N ALA A 361 2.23 -14.14 21.67
CA ALA A 361 3.04 -13.55 20.60
C ALA A 361 2.15 -13.04 19.46
N ASP A 362 1.15 -13.83 19.05
CA ASP A 362 0.20 -13.42 18.02
C ASP A 362 -0.67 -12.24 18.46
N GLN A 363 -1.10 -12.19 19.72
CA GLN A 363 -1.87 -11.06 20.26
C GLN A 363 -1.11 -9.75 20.24
N ILE A 364 0.17 -9.73 20.65
CA ILE A 364 0.96 -8.48 20.64
C ILE A 364 1.27 -8.03 19.20
N GLU A 365 1.53 -8.96 18.29
CA GLU A 365 1.72 -8.66 16.88
C GLU A 365 0.42 -8.14 16.25
N LEU A 366 -0.74 -8.69 16.66
CA LEU A 366 -2.05 -8.23 16.21
C LEU A 366 -2.30 -6.76 16.60
N ILE A 367 -1.94 -6.35 17.83
CA ILE A 367 -2.05 -4.94 18.25
C ILE A 367 -1.26 -4.03 17.31
N GLY A 368 -0.05 -4.42 16.93
CA GLY A 368 0.77 -3.66 15.97
C GLY A 368 0.24 -3.70 14.52
N THR A 369 -0.64 -4.64 14.19
CA THR A 369 -1.21 -4.78 12.85
C THR A 369 -2.70 -4.42 12.77
N ILE A 370 -3.34 -4.06 13.87
CA ILE A 370 -4.77 -3.70 13.95
C ILE A 370 -5.13 -2.54 13.00
N ILE A 371 -4.16 -1.68 12.75
CA ILE A 371 -4.28 -0.53 11.86
C ILE A 371 -4.56 -0.93 10.39
N LEU A 372 -4.22 -2.15 9.97
CA LEU A 372 -4.60 -2.65 8.65
C LEU A 372 -6.12 -2.72 8.43
N VAL A 373 -6.87 -2.82 9.53
CA VAL A 373 -8.35 -2.88 9.51
C VAL A 373 -8.96 -1.48 9.70
N THR A 374 -8.19 -0.56 10.27
CA THR A 374 -8.65 0.81 10.57
C THR A 374 -8.09 1.77 9.52
N PRO A 375 -8.93 2.37 8.66
CA PRO A 375 -8.47 3.32 7.66
C PRO A 375 -7.73 4.51 8.28
N GLY A 376 -6.68 4.99 7.62
CA GLY A 376 -5.87 6.11 8.11
C GLY A 376 -6.67 7.38 8.32
N LEU A 377 -7.63 7.65 7.47
CA LEU A 377 -8.52 8.80 7.59
C LEU A 377 -9.42 8.69 8.83
N VAL A 378 -9.91 7.50 9.18
CA VAL A 378 -10.73 7.29 10.39
C VAL A 378 -9.94 7.60 11.66
N ILE A 379 -8.70 7.11 11.76
CA ILE A 379 -7.81 7.44 12.89
C ILE A 379 -7.52 8.94 12.93
N SER A 380 -7.20 9.52 11.78
CA SER A 380 -6.94 10.96 11.65
C SER A 380 -8.13 11.79 12.11
N THR A 381 -9.35 11.39 11.73
CA THR A 381 -10.58 12.03 12.15
C THR A 381 -10.79 11.94 13.67
N GLY A 382 -10.63 10.74 14.22
CA GLY A 382 -10.77 10.55 15.68
C GLY A 382 -9.76 11.40 16.46
N LEU A 383 -8.51 11.49 15.99
CA LEU A 383 -7.51 12.35 16.59
C LEU A 383 -7.81 13.83 16.42
N PHE A 384 -8.29 14.23 15.27
CA PHE A 384 -8.72 15.60 15.04
C PHE A 384 -9.78 16.03 16.05
N LEU A 385 -10.79 15.20 16.25
CA LEU A 385 -11.87 15.45 17.22
C LEU A 385 -11.36 15.43 18.67
N LEU A 386 -10.47 14.49 19.00
CA LEU A 386 -9.87 14.40 20.33
C LEU A 386 -9.05 15.66 20.66
N LEU A 387 -8.14 16.05 19.77
CA LEU A 387 -7.24 17.17 20.01
C LEU A 387 -7.94 18.51 20.03
N ARG A 388 -8.97 18.69 19.23
CA ARG A 388 -9.78 19.92 19.20
C ARG A 388 -10.37 20.27 20.57
N SER A 389 -10.61 19.28 21.42
CA SER A 389 -11.15 19.48 22.77
C SER A 389 -10.11 20.09 23.74
N PHE A 390 -8.82 19.99 23.43
CA PHE A 390 -7.74 20.36 24.35
C PHE A 390 -6.84 21.46 23.84
N THR A 391 -6.68 21.60 22.51
CA THR A 391 -5.71 22.54 21.93
C THR A 391 -6.08 22.91 20.49
N ASP A 392 -5.37 23.88 19.93
CA ASP A 392 -5.41 24.13 18.50
C ASP A 392 -4.77 22.96 17.74
N VAL A 393 -5.60 22.28 16.94
CA VAL A 393 -5.22 21.08 16.20
C VAL A 393 -4.09 21.34 15.22
N PHE A 394 -4.08 22.53 14.61
CA PHE A 394 -3.11 22.86 13.57
C PHE A 394 -1.70 23.10 14.13
N SER A 395 -1.57 23.54 15.37
CA SER A 395 -0.28 23.69 16.04
C SER A 395 0.44 22.35 16.25
N LEU A 396 -0.32 21.25 16.39
CA LEU A 396 0.21 19.89 16.58
C LEU A 396 0.22 19.06 15.28
N ALA A 397 -0.22 19.63 14.15
CA ALA A 397 -0.39 18.93 12.88
C ALA A 397 0.84 18.10 12.47
N PHE A 398 2.04 18.68 12.61
CA PHE A 398 3.30 18.00 12.27
C PHE A 398 3.50 16.69 13.06
N PHE A 399 3.29 16.72 14.37
CA PHE A 399 3.47 15.54 15.24
C PHE A 399 2.37 14.49 14.99
N VAL A 400 1.14 14.93 14.80
CA VAL A 400 0.02 14.03 14.53
C VAL A 400 0.20 13.28 13.21
N VAL A 401 0.60 13.99 12.16
CA VAL A 401 0.86 13.36 10.84
C VAL A 401 2.01 12.35 10.93
N ILE A 402 3.10 12.66 11.66
CA ILE A 402 4.19 11.70 11.90
C ILE A 402 3.66 10.44 12.61
N LEU A 403 2.84 10.63 13.62
CA LEU A 403 2.33 9.53 14.44
C LEU A 403 1.37 8.64 13.66
N VAL A 404 0.42 9.24 12.93
CA VAL A 404 -0.51 8.49 12.07
C VAL A 404 0.26 7.72 10.98
N ASN A 405 1.16 8.38 10.27
CA ASN A 405 1.95 7.73 9.22
C ASN A 405 2.86 6.62 9.78
N GLY A 406 3.45 6.84 10.96
CA GLY A 406 4.22 5.81 11.66
C GLY A 406 3.39 4.59 12.02
N LEU A 407 2.17 4.81 12.51
CA LEU A 407 1.23 3.74 12.82
C LEU A 407 0.78 3.00 11.55
N MET A 408 0.46 3.72 10.46
CA MET A 408 0.06 3.11 9.19
C MET A 408 1.18 2.27 8.56
N ALA A 409 2.45 2.63 8.79
CA ALA A 409 3.61 1.88 8.31
C ALA A 409 3.96 0.66 9.20
N LEU A 410 3.56 0.66 10.46
CA LEU A 410 3.92 -0.36 11.46
C LEU A 410 3.63 -1.81 11.03
N PRO A 411 2.47 -2.16 10.44
CA PRO A 411 2.18 -3.52 9.99
C PRO A 411 3.20 -4.04 8.98
N TYR A 412 3.67 -3.19 8.08
CA TYR A 412 4.66 -3.55 7.06
C TYR A 412 6.03 -3.82 7.70
N VAL A 413 6.39 -3.03 8.71
CA VAL A 413 7.61 -3.24 9.51
C VAL A 413 7.54 -4.59 10.22
N ILE A 414 6.43 -4.88 10.91
CA ILE A 414 6.25 -6.15 11.63
C ILE A 414 6.35 -7.33 10.66
N LYS A 415 5.63 -7.30 9.54
CA LYS A 415 5.68 -8.36 8.53
C LYS A 415 7.08 -8.58 7.95
N THR A 416 7.83 -7.49 7.76
CA THR A 416 9.20 -7.56 7.21
C THR A 416 10.20 -8.13 8.22
N LEU A 417 10.04 -7.81 9.51
CA LEU A 417 11.05 -8.11 10.53
C LEU A 417 10.76 -9.37 11.35
N VAL A 418 9.52 -9.86 11.39
CA VAL A 418 9.13 -10.98 12.27
C VAL A 418 9.95 -12.23 12.02
N GLN A 419 10.09 -12.66 10.76
CA GLN A 419 10.84 -13.87 10.41
C GLN A 419 12.36 -13.71 10.62
N PRO A 420 13.02 -12.65 10.11
CA PRO A 420 14.44 -12.43 10.35
C PRO A 420 14.80 -12.38 11.85
N MET A 421 14.01 -11.65 12.64
CA MET A 421 14.28 -11.51 14.08
C MET A 421 14.08 -12.83 14.84
N LEU A 422 13.07 -13.63 14.46
CA LEU A 422 12.82 -14.93 15.06
C LEU A 422 13.94 -15.92 14.71
N HIS A 423 14.33 -15.96 13.44
CA HIS A 423 15.39 -16.86 12.96
C HIS A 423 16.72 -16.62 13.67
N ILE A 424 17.13 -15.35 13.81
CA ILE A 424 18.37 -14.99 14.53
C ILE A 424 18.29 -15.37 16.00
N GLU A 425 17.13 -15.18 16.63
CA GLU A 425 16.93 -15.56 18.02
C GLU A 425 17.07 -17.08 18.19
N GLN A 426 16.47 -17.88 17.30
CA GLN A 426 16.56 -19.33 17.29
C GLN A 426 18.01 -19.83 17.08
N GLN A 427 18.73 -19.19 16.15
CA GLN A 427 20.08 -19.62 15.77
C GLN A 427 21.13 -19.27 16.81
N TYR A 428 21.09 -18.07 17.39
CA TYR A 428 22.19 -17.56 18.22
C TYR A 428 21.90 -17.50 19.72
N GLN A 429 20.67 -17.83 20.20
CA GLN A 429 20.32 -17.68 21.61
C GLN A 429 21.24 -18.48 22.56
N TYR A 430 21.56 -19.71 22.20
CA TYR A 430 22.40 -20.60 23.01
C TYR A 430 23.87 -20.16 22.99
N VAL A 431 24.38 -19.77 21.81
CA VAL A 431 25.75 -19.26 21.67
C VAL A 431 25.93 -17.96 22.44
N CYS A 432 25.00 -17.03 22.35
CA CYS A 432 25.05 -15.80 23.15
C CYS A 432 24.97 -16.06 24.65
N ALA A 433 24.17 -17.06 25.06
CA ALA A 433 24.05 -17.44 26.47
C ALA A 433 25.34 -18.06 27.02
N SER A 434 25.99 -18.95 26.24
CA SER A 434 27.26 -19.57 26.63
C SER A 434 28.42 -18.57 26.73
N LEU A 435 28.42 -17.54 25.87
CA LEU A 435 29.42 -16.44 25.88
C LEU A 435 29.07 -15.31 26.86
N GLY A 436 27.97 -15.43 27.63
CA GLY A 436 27.52 -14.40 28.59
C GLY A 436 27.04 -13.10 27.94
N MET A 437 26.83 -13.07 26.61
CA MET A 437 26.43 -11.86 25.87
C MET A 437 24.99 -11.46 26.20
N ARG A 438 24.79 -10.23 26.66
CA ARG A 438 23.48 -9.68 27.05
C ARG A 438 23.27 -8.26 26.54
N GLY A 439 22.03 -7.81 26.42
CA GLY A 439 21.65 -6.42 26.15
C GLY A 439 22.33 -5.83 24.92
N TRP A 440 22.93 -4.66 25.09
CA TRP A 440 23.56 -3.88 24.02
C TRP A 440 24.73 -4.59 23.32
N GLN A 441 25.52 -5.35 24.05
CA GLN A 441 26.63 -6.10 23.47
C GLN A 441 26.13 -7.17 22.48
N ARG A 442 25.10 -7.93 22.86
CA ARG A 442 24.47 -8.90 21.97
C ARG A 442 23.86 -8.21 20.74
N PHE A 443 23.16 -7.08 20.94
CA PHE A 443 22.59 -6.31 19.85
C PHE A 443 23.67 -5.87 18.86
N LYS A 444 24.75 -5.24 19.31
CA LYS A 444 25.80 -4.69 18.44
C LYS A 444 26.56 -5.76 17.67
N VAL A 445 26.91 -6.88 18.32
CA VAL A 445 27.81 -7.90 17.73
C VAL A 445 27.03 -8.91 16.87
N VAL A 446 25.84 -9.33 17.29
CA VAL A 446 25.09 -10.40 16.64
C VAL A 446 23.89 -9.84 15.86
N GLU A 447 22.99 -9.14 16.58
CA GLU A 447 21.70 -8.77 15.99
C GLU A 447 21.84 -7.68 14.93
N TRP A 448 22.62 -6.62 15.20
CA TRP A 448 22.79 -5.52 14.24
C TRP A 448 23.40 -5.97 12.92
N GLN A 449 24.42 -6.82 12.97
CA GLN A 449 25.08 -7.29 11.75
C GLN A 449 24.15 -8.14 10.88
N ALA A 450 23.34 -9.00 11.51
CA ALA A 450 22.42 -9.89 10.82
C ALA A 450 21.13 -9.17 10.38
N LEU A 451 20.64 -8.20 11.18
CA LEU A 451 19.36 -7.50 10.95
C LEU A 451 19.48 -6.17 10.21
N ARG A 452 20.67 -5.64 9.97
CA ARG A 452 20.84 -4.33 9.31
C ARG A 452 20.11 -4.24 7.95
N LYS A 453 20.14 -5.33 7.14
CA LYS A 453 19.43 -5.38 5.85
C LYS A 453 17.90 -5.40 6.04
N PRO A 454 17.33 -6.32 6.84
CA PRO A 454 15.90 -6.27 7.16
C PRO A 454 15.45 -4.93 7.75
N PHE A 455 16.23 -4.32 8.65
CA PHE A 455 15.91 -3.01 9.23
C PHE A 455 15.88 -1.90 8.17
N ALA A 456 16.89 -1.85 7.32
CA ALA A 456 16.94 -0.84 6.26
C ALA A 456 15.83 -1.06 5.24
N HIS A 457 15.47 -2.31 4.92
CA HIS A 457 14.35 -2.61 4.03
C HIS A 457 13.00 -2.20 4.67
N ALA A 458 12.80 -2.50 5.95
CA ALA A 458 11.62 -2.07 6.69
C ALA A 458 11.51 -0.54 6.76
N PHE A 459 12.62 0.15 7.01
CA PHE A 459 12.67 1.62 7.00
C PHE A 459 12.34 2.17 5.60
N ALA A 460 12.93 1.60 4.53
CA ALA A 460 12.68 2.05 3.17
C ALA A 460 11.20 1.92 2.78
N ILE A 461 10.58 0.77 3.06
CA ILE A 461 9.15 0.57 2.79
C ILE A 461 8.31 1.58 3.57
N SER A 462 8.58 1.75 4.87
CA SER A 462 7.86 2.71 5.71
C SER A 462 8.00 4.14 5.21
N PHE A 463 9.20 4.51 4.78
CA PHE A 463 9.50 5.83 4.23
C PHE A 463 8.70 6.09 2.93
N MET A 464 8.64 5.10 2.05
CA MET A 464 7.89 5.22 0.79
C MET A 464 6.38 5.36 1.04
N PHE A 465 5.82 4.62 2.00
CA PHE A 465 4.43 4.80 2.39
C PHE A 465 4.17 6.18 3.00
N ALA A 466 5.01 6.61 3.93
CA ALA A 466 4.82 7.87 4.64
C ALA A 466 5.01 9.11 3.75
N ILE A 467 5.95 9.08 2.77
CA ILE A 467 6.21 10.21 1.88
C ILE A 467 5.08 10.41 0.87
N GLY A 468 4.34 9.34 0.54
CA GLY A 468 3.23 9.37 -0.43
C GLY A 468 1.86 9.51 0.20
N ASP A 469 1.74 9.49 1.54
CA ASP A 469 0.45 9.56 2.22
C ASP A 469 -0.21 10.93 2.07
N LEU A 470 -1.51 10.91 1.76
CA LEU A 470 -2.36 12.08 1.70
C LEU A 470 -3.42 12.07 2.80
N SER A 471 -3.75 10.92 3.39
CA SER A 471 -4.91 10.76 4.26
C SER A 471 -4.83 11.61 5.54
N ALA A 472 -3.72 11.53 6.26
CA ALA A 472 -3.52 12.32 7.46
C ALA A 472 -3.32 13.82 7.13
N ILE A 473 -2.44 14.13 6.17
CA ILE A 473 -2.13 15.51 5.85
C ILE A 473 -3.31 16.28 5.23
N ALA A 474 -4.25 15.60 4.59
CA ALA A 474 -5.44 16.24 4.04
C ALA A 474 -6.30 16.92 5.14
N LEU A 475 -6.44 16.28 6.31
CA LEU A 475 -7.18 16.86 7.44
C LEU A 475 -6.37 17.91 8.20
N PHE A 476 -5.11 17.60 8.51
CA PHE A 476 -4.27 18.44 9.37
C PHE A 476 -3.45 19.50 8.61
N GLY A 477 -3.33 19.35 7.30
CA GLY A 477 -2.57 20.26 6.46
C GLY A 477 -3.29 21.57 6.18
N GLY A 478 -2.50 22.61 5.96
CA GLY A 478 -2.96 23.97 5.66
C GLY A 478 -1.93 24.77 4.86
N GLN A 479 -2.03 26.09 4.92
CA GLN A 479 -1.09 26.96 4.21
C GLN A 479 0.31 26.95 4.85
N GLU A 480 0.39 26.85 6.17
CA GLU A 480 1.66 26.87 6.92
C GLU A 480 2.34 25.49 6.94
N PHE A 481 1.55 24.41 7.03
CA PHE A 481 2.06 23.04 7.06
C PHE A 481 1.52 22.22 5.89
N ARG A 482 2.38 21.95 4.93
CA ARG A 482 2.08 21.13 3.75
C ARG A 482 3.21 20.14 3.47
N THR A 483 2.84 19.00 2.90
CA THR A 483 3.77 18.01 2.34
C THR A 483 3.68 18.00 0.82
N LEU A 484 4.62 17.36 0.13
CA LEU A 484 4.61 17.26 -1.33
C LEU A 484 3.32 16.65 -1.89
N PRO A 485 2.73 15.56 -1.31
CA PRO A 485 1.43 15.07 -1.78
C PRO A 485 0.31 16.11 -1.69
N LEU A 486 0.22 16.85 -0.59
CA LEU A 486 -0.78 17.90 -0.45
C LEU A 486 -0.53 19.06 -1.43
N TYR A 487 0.71 19.46 -1.61
CA TYR A 487 1.09 20.50 -2.56
C TYR A 487 0.77 20.07 -4.00
N LEU A 488 1.10 18.83 -4.37
CA LEU A 488 0.74 18.24 -5.66
C LEU A 488 -0.78 18.25 -5.87
N PHE A 489 -1.55 17.83 -4.85
CA PHE A 489 -3.01 17.85 -4.93
C PHE A 489 -3.57 19.27 -5.15
N GLN A 490 -3.02 20.28 -4.46
CA GLN A 490 -3.41 21.68 -4.63
C GLN A 490 -3.12 22.19 -6.06
N LEU A 491 -1.97 21.83 -6.64
CA LEU A 491 -1.61 22.18 -8.02
C LEU A 491 -2.55 21.52 -9.03
N LEU A 492 -2.91 20.24 -8.83
CA LEU A 492 -3.88 19.54 -9.67
C LEU A 492 -5.26 20.20 -9.60
N GLY A 493 -5.71 20.57 -8.39
CA GLY A 493 -6.98 21.25 -8.17
C GLY A 493 -7.05 22.67 -8.77
N SER A 494 -5.92 23.33 -8.91
CA SER A 494 -5.80 24.65 -9.57
C SER A 494 -5.45 24.57 -11.07
N TYR A 495 -5.49 23.37 -11.66
CA TYR A 495 -5.16 23.12 -13.08
C TYR A 495 -3.74 23.53 -13.50
N GLN A 496 -2.81 23.63 -12.55
CA GLN A 496 -1.39 23.95 -12.83
C GLN A 496 -0.63 22.66 -13.17
N MET A 497 -0.96 22.04 -14.31
CA MET A 497 -0.46 20.72 -14.69
C MET A 497 1.05 20.67 -14.87
N ASP A 498 1.67 21.73 -15.40
CA ASP A 498 3.13 21.76 -15.62
C ASP A 498 3.90 21.84 -14.29
N ALA A 499 3.43 22.65 -13.33
CA ALA A 499 4.00 22.69 -12.00
C ALA A 499 3.76 21.35 -11.24
N ALA A 500 2.57 20.78 -11.37
CA ALA A 500 2.24 19.48 -10.81
C ALA A 500 3.15 18.36 -11.35
N ALA A 501 3.54 18.43 -12.64
CA ALA A 501 4.48 17.50 -13.24
C ALA A 501 5.85 17.53 -12.55
N VAL A 502 6.40 18.72 -12.30
CA VAL A 502 7.70 18.91 -11.62
C VAL A 502 7.65 18.33 -10.19
N VAL A 503 6.58 18.61 -9.45
CA VAL A 503 6.40 18.08 -8.09
C VAL A 503 6.21 16.56 -8.12
N SER A 504 5.49 16.02 -9.11
CA SER A 504 5.31 14.57 -9.28
C SER A 504 6.62 13.84 -9.54
N VAL A 505 7.48 14.38 -10.42
CA VAL A 505 8.82 13.82 -10.68
C VAL A 505 9.67 13.87 -9.42
N THR A 506 9.64 14.98 -8.68
CA THR A 506 10.38 15.10 -7.43
C THR A 506 9.94 14.04 -6.42
N LEU A 507 8.64 13.86 -6.25
CA LEU A 507 8.08 12.87 -5.34
C LEU A 507 8.42 11.43 -5.78
N LEU A 508 8.38 11.15 -7.09
CA LEU A 508 8.80 9.87 -7.66
C LEU A 508 10.30 9.59 -7.42
N LEU A 509 11.15 10.56 -7.69
CA LEU A 509 12.60 10.44 -7.50
C LEU A 509 12.96 10.25 -6.02
N LEU A 510 12.29 10.95 -5.11
CA LEU A 510 12.49 10.76 -3.69
C LEU A 510 12.08 9.35 -3.24
N SER A 511 10.91 8.87 -3.66
CA SER A 511 10.43 7.56 -3.29
C SER A 511 11.34 6.45 -3.81
N VAL A 512 11.61 6.43 -5.12
CA VAL A 512 12.46 5.41 -5.76
C VAL A 512 13.93 5.59 -5.38
N GLY A 513 14.41 6.83 -5.30
CA GLY A 513 15.79 7.16 -4.98
C GLY A 513 16.18 6.73 -3.56
N CYS A 514 15.33 6.99 -2.56
CA CYS A 514 15.55 6.54 -1.19
C CYS A 514 15.63 5.01 -1.12
N PHE A 515 14.72 4.29 -1.80
CA PHE A 515 14.75 2.84 -1.84
C PHE A 515 16.04 2.31 -2.47
N ALA A 516 16.41 2.84 -3.64
CA ALA A 516 17.64 2.45 -4.35
C ALA A 516 18.91 2.78 -3.57
N LEU A 517 18.96 3.93 -2.90
CA LEU A 517 20.08 4.34 -2.03
C LEU A 517 20.26 3.37 -0.88
N ILE A 518 19.18 3.02 -0.19
CA ILE A 518 19.21 2.08 0.94
C ILE A 518 19.69 0.71 0.44
N GLU A 519 19.16 0.22 -0.67
CA GLU A 519 19.58 -1.06 -1.25
C GLU A 519 21.08 -1.05 -1.65
N LYS A 520 21.55 0.05 -2.26
CA LYS A 520 22.95 0.20 -2.68
C LYS A 520 23.92 0.25 -1.48
N VAL A 521 23.58 1.03 -0.45
CA VAL A 521 24.40 1.13 0.79
C VAL A 521 24.51 -0.23 1.46
N LEU A 522 23.45 -1.03 1.44
CA LEU A 522 23.46 -2.38 2.01
C LEU A 522 24.33 -3.36 1.19
N LYS A 523 24.29 -3.27 -0.14
CA LYS A 523 25.11 -4.11 -1.03
C LYS A 523 26.59 -3.74 -1.02
N ALA A 524 26.92 -2.46 -0.91
CA ALA A 524 28.31 -1.98 -0.89
C ALA A 524 29.11 -2.52 0.32
N LYS A 525 28.46 -2.68 1.47
CA LYS A 525 29.08 -3.27 2.68
C LYS A 525 29.21 -4.81 2.65
N GLU A 526 28.75 -5.48 1.61
CA GLU A 526 29.00 -6.93 1.41
C GLU A 526 30.34 -7.22 0.72
N LYS A 527 30.88 -6.22 0.00
CA LYS A 527 32.13 -6.35 -0.75
C LYS A 527 33.37 -5.86 0.02
N ALA A 528 33.16 -5.25 1.18
CA ALA A 528 34.20 -4.85 2.14
C ALA A 528 34.18 -5.78 3.38
#